data_a1da22e64929acae0bab93531e9a2061
#
_entry.id   a1da22e64929acae0bab93531e9a2061
#
_cell.length_a   1.000
_cell.length_b   1.000
_cell.length_c   1.000
_cell.angle_alpha   90.00
_cell.angle_beta   90.00
_cell.angle_gamma   90.00
#
_symmetry.space_group_name_H-M   'P 1'
#
loop_
_entity.id
_entity.type
_entity.pdbx_description
1 polymer ?
#
loop_
_entity_poly.entity_id
_entity_poly.type
_entity_poly.pdbx_seq_one_letter_code
_entity_poly.pdbx_strand_id
1 'polypeptide(L)'
;MDCQPPELKGCIIAKLVTALFPFKEINKLSVKQLPSYEDRNYYLDGTTMAGDETMEEFMLKISNSLMDVEIKEGLNAVMSHLHRLGFECPQPVPSRKGTVVLKMSKEQLLTGDPGAREGRKEFCVQLLTFIPGETLDSVPYTTRLAYEAGRYIPWQHGCGITGVYAIRYCSSRLPLE
;
A
#
# COMPACT_ATOMS: atom_id res chain seq x y z
N MET A 1 2.50 -22.19 12.12
CA MET A 1 3.57 -21.65 11.24
C MET A 1 3.38 -20.15 11.16
N ASP A 2 4.42 -19.40 11.42
CA ASP A 2 4.36 -17.95 11.33
C ASP A 2 4.31 -17.53 9.85
N CYS A 3 3.14 -17.11 9.37
CA CYS A 3 2.91 -16.69 7.98
C CYS A 3 3.09 -15.19 7.79
N GLN A 4 3.33 -14.45 8.89
CA GLN A 4 3.48 -13.01 8.84
C GLN A 4 4.84 -12.60 8.22
N PRO A 5 4.85 -11.49 7.48
CA PRO A 5 6.10 -10.90 7.00
C PRO A 5 6.98 -10.46 8.16
N PRO A 6 8.32 -10.48 7.99
CA PRO A 6 9.23 -9.94 8.98
C PRO A 6 9.02 -8.43 9.18
N GLU A 7 9.26 -7.96 10.38
CA GLU A 7 9.34 -6.52 10.63
C GLU A 7 10.65 -5.96 10.08
N LEU A 8 10.57 -4.87 9.31
CA LEU A 8 11.71 -4.28 8.64
C LEU A 8 12.07 -2.93 9.25
N LYS A 9 13.37 -2.68 9.39
CA LYS A 9 13.88 -1.36 9.78
C LYS A 9 13.78 -0.38 8.61
N GLY A 10 13.59 0.90 8.89
CA GLY A 10 13.47 1.95 7.86
C GLY A 10 14.63 1.98 6.86
N CYS A 11 15.88 1.75 7.30
CA CYS A 11 17.02 1.68 6.40
C CYS A 11 16.98 0.49 5.43
N ILE A 12 16.39 -0.64 5.85
CA ILE A 12 16.17 -1.81 4.98
C ILE A 12 15.07 -1.51 3.97
N ILE A 13 13.98 -0.89 4.42
CA ILE A 13 12.89 -0.47 3.53
C ILE A 13 13.40 0.51 2.49
N ALA A 14 14.20 1.50 2.87
CA ALA A 14 14.80 2.45 1.93
C ALA A 14 15.63 1.75 0.84
N LYS A 15 16.49 0.80 1.23
CA LYS A 15 17.27 -0.01 0.27
C LYS A 15 16.37 -0.80 -0.67
N LEU A 16 15.38 -1.50 -0.10
CA LEU A 16 14.44 -2.33 -0.84
C LEU A 16 13.67 -1.50 -1.89
N VAL A 17 13.10 -0.40 -1.45
CA VAL A 17 12.30 0.48 -2.31
C VAL A 17 13.14 1.08 -3.43
N THR A 18 14.37 1.53 -3.13
CA THR A 18 15.31 2.04 -4.14
C THR A 18 15.68 0.98 -5.17
N ALA A 19 15.90 -0.25 -4.73
CA ALA A 19 16.30 -1.34 -5.63
C ALA A 19 15.14 -1.77 -6.54
N LEU A 20 13.90 -1.79 -6.02
CA LEU A 20 12.74 -2.35 -6.70
C LEU A 20 11.99 -1.34 -7.55
N PHE A 21 11.88 -0.07 -7.11
CA PHE A 21 11.00 0.92 -7.73
C PHE A 21 11.78 2.10 -8.30
N PRO A 22 11.25 2.79 -9.33
CA PRO A 22 11.96 3.84 -10.04
C PRO A 22 11.97 5.18 -9.30
N PHE A 23 12.37 5.19 -8.02
CA PHE A 23 12.57 6.42 -7.27
C PHE A 23 13.83 7.15 -7.70
N LYS A 24 13.78 8.48 -7.73
CA LYS A 24 14.86 9.38 -8.14
C LYS A 24 15.82 9.68 -6.98
N GLU A 25 15.26 10.02 -5.82
CA GLU A 25 16.03 10.30 -4.61
C GLU A 25 15.30 9.80 -3.37
N ILE A 26 16.04 9.21 -2.43
CA ILE A 26 15.50 8.68 -1.17
C ILE A 26 16.25 9.29 0.04
N ASN A 27 16.97 10.37 -0.16
CA ASN A 27 17.83 10.96 0.88
C ASN A 27 17.08 11.44 2.14
N LYS A 28 15.76 11.56 2.08
CA LYS A 28 14.88 12.01 3.19
C LYS A 28 13.67 11.10 3.40
N LEU A 29 13.74 9.82 3.00
CA LEU A 29 12.62 8.91 3.17
C LEU A 29 12.24 8.79 4.64
N SER A 30 11.06 9.28 4.98
CA SER A 30 10.39 8.99 6.24
C SER A 30 9.62 7.68 6.09
N VAL A 31 9.84 6.75 7.01
CA VAL A 31 9.17 5.46 7.02
C VAL A 31 8.41 5.31 8.32
N LYS A 32 7.09 5.08 8.23
CA LYS A 32 6.23 4.82 9.38
C LYS A 32 5.47 3.50 9.17
N GLN A 33 5.58 2.58 10.12
CA GLN A 33 4.76 1.38 10.08
C GLN A 33 3.30 1.72 10.42
N LEU A 34 2.39 1.22 9.58
CA LEU A 34 0.95 1.37 9.78
C LEU A 34 0.36 0.12 10.46
N PRO A 35 -0.74 0.25 11.22
CA PRO A 35 -1.45 -0.89 11.79
C PRO A 35 -1.89 -1.88 10.71
N SER A 36 -1.73 -3.17 10.97
CA SER A 36 -2.17 -4.24 10.09
C SER A 36 -2.27 -5.55 10.87
N TYR A 37 -3.21 -6.43 10.49
CA TYR A 37 -3.40 -7.72 11.18
C TYR A 37 -2.38 -8.77 10.73
N GLU A 38 -2.32 -9.06 9.44
CA GLU A 38 -1.53 -10.16 8.87
C GLU A 38 -0.41 -9.69 7.95
N ASP A 39 -0.60 -8.53 7.33
CA ASP A 39 0.36 -7.90 6.44
C ASP A 39 1.31 -6.97 7.22
N ARG A 40 2.35 -6.46 6.56
CA ARG A 40 3.14 -5.31 7.04
C ARG A 40 2.95 -4.17 6.05
N ASN A 41 2.43 -3.06 6.54
CA ASN A 41 2.22 -1.86 5.76
C ASN A 41 3.15 -0.75 6.26
N TYR A 42 3.86 -0.10 5.35
CA TYR A 42 4.77 0.99 5.66
C TYR A 42 4.41 2.21 4.82
N TYR A 43 4.08 3.29 5.49
CA TYR A 43 3.92 4.60 4.87
C TYR A 43 5.29 5.16 4.55
N LEU A 44 5.43 5.71 3.34
CA LEU A 44 6.66 6.27 2.80
C LEU A 44 6.40 7.71 2.37
N ASP A 45 7.16 8.63 2.92
CA ASP A 45 7.09 10.07 2.63
C ASP A 45 8.47 10.61 2.28
N GLY A 46 8.51 11.65 1.44
CA GLY A 46 9.76 12.27 1.02
C GLY A 46 10.41 11.60 -0.19
N THR A 47 9.63 10.95 -1.06
CA THR A 47 10.13 10.32 -2.29
C THR A 47 9.64 11.06 -3.53
N THR A 48 10.45 11.03 -4.59
CA THR A 48 10.06 11.48 -5.92
C THR A 48 10.27 10.36 -6.92
N MET A 49 9.31 10.17 -7.81
CA MET A 49 9.43 9.21 -8.91
C MET A 49 10.31 9.76 -10.03
N ALA A 50 10.99 8.86 -10.76
CA ALA A 50 11.75 9.25 -11.94
C ALA A 50 10.80 9.80 -13.00
N GLY A 51 11.00 11.08 -13.38
CA GLY A 51 10.16 11.77 -14.38
C GLY A 51 9.08 12.68 -13.78
N ASP A 52 8.86 12.65 -12.48
CA ASP A 52 7.99 13.58 -11.76
C ASP A 52 8.79 14.30 -10.68
N GLU A 53 8.61 15.62 -10.56
CA GLU A 53 9.27 16.44 -9.54
C GLU A 53 8.38 16.64 -8.29
N THR A 54 7.14 16.15 -8.33
CA THR A 54 6.24 16.22 -7.20
C THR A 54 6.62 15.17 -6.15
N MET A 55 6.64 15.59 -4.89
CA MET A 55 6.78 14.64 -3.78
C MET A 55 5.45 13.89 -3.64
N GLU A 56 5.52 12.58 -3.71
CA GLU A 56 4.36 11.72 -3.54
C GLU A 56 4.51 10.85 -2.30
N GLU A 57 3.37 10.48 -1.76
CA GLU A 57 3.25 9.58 -0.63
C GLU A 57 2.89 8.19 -1.11
N PHE A 58 3.56 7.18 -0.54
CA PHE A 58 3.35 5.79 -0.94
C PHE A 58 3.12 4.87 0.26
N MET A 59 2.57 3.72 -0.01
CA MET A 59 2.45 2.62 0.94
C MET A 59 3.15 1.38 0.38
N LEU A 60 4.22 0.94 1.05
CA LEU A 60 4.82 -0.37 0.80
C LEU A 60 4.03 -1.41 1.58
N LYS A 61 3.45 -2.36 0.87
CA LYS A 61 2.68 -3.47 1.44
C LYS A 61 3.42 -4.78 1.25
N ILE A 62 3.65 -5.49 2.34
CA ILE A 62 4.22 -6.84 2.34
C ILE A 62 3.15 -7.77 2.89
N SER A 63 2.58 -8.59 2.01
CA SER A 63 1.51 -9.52 2.38
C SER A 63 2.05 -10.81 2.95
N ASN A 64 1.24 -11.48 3.76
CA ASN A 64 1.60 -12.76 4.34
C ASN A 64 1.92 -13.83 3.26
N SER A 65 2.65 -14.86 3.64
CA SER A 65 3.16 -15.88 2.70
C SER A 65 2.09 -16.83 2.15
N LEU A 66 0.85 -16.73 2.61
CA LEU A 66 -0.28 -17.52 2.12
C LEU A 66 -1.02 -16.82 0.97
N MET A 67 -0.70 -15.56 0.73
CA MET A 67 -1.39 -14.76 -0.28
C MET A 67 -0.88 -15.08 -1.68
N ASP A 68 -1.81 -15.45 -2.56
CA ASP A 68 -1.52 -15.74 -3.96
C ASP A 68 -1.25 -14.46 -4.76
N VAL A 69 -0.28 -14.51 -5.67
CA VAL A 69 0.05 -13.42 -6.61
C VAL A 69 -1.13 -13.14 -7.54
N GLU A 70 -1.79 -14.16 -8.06
CA GLU A 70 -2.92 -14.00 -8.98
C GLU A 70 -4.07 -13.24 -8.32
N ILE A 71 -4.34 -13.49 -7.04
CA ILE A 71 -5.33 -12.72 -6.27
C ILE A 71 -4.91 -11.25 -6.16
N LYS A 72 -3.61 -10.99 -5.88
CA LYS A 72 -3.09 -9.61 -5.79
C LYS A 72 -3.16 -8.88 -7.12
N GLU A 73 -2.84 -9.54 -8.22
CA GLU A 73 -2.95 -8.97 -9.56
C GLU A 73 -4.41 -8.65 -9.92
N GLY A 74 -5.34 -9.54 -9.56
CA GLY A 74 -6.77 -9.30 -9.71
C GLY A 74 -7.23 -8.07 -8.91
N LEU A 75 -6.82 -7.93 -7.65
CA LEU A 75 -7.12 -6.76 -6.82
C LEU A 75 -6.53 -5.47 -7.40
N ASN A 76 -5.32 -5.51 -7.94
CA ASN A 76 -4.69 -4.38 -8.60
C ASN A 76 -5.46 -3.96 -9.87
N ALA A 77 -5.94 -4.92 -10.64
CA ALA A 77 -6.77 -4.64 -11.81
C ALA A 77 -8.09 -3.96 -11.42
N VAL A 78 -8.72 -4.40 -10.33
CA VAL A 78 -9.93 -3.77 -9.78
C VAL A 78 -9.65 -2.34 -9.33
N MET A 79 -8.58 -2.10 -8.56
CA MET A 79 -8.20 -0.75 -8.13
C MET A 79 -7.97 0.18 -9.32
N SER A 80 -7.23 -0.28 -10.33
CA SER A 80 -6.98 0.49 -11.55
C SER A 80 -8.27 0.75 -12.36
N HIS A 81 -9.22 -0.19 -12.36
CA HIS A 81 -10.51 0.01 -12.99
C HIS A 81 -11.36 1.05 -12.26
N LEU A 82 -11.47 0.96 -10.94
CA LEU A 82 -12.19 1.92 -10.10
C LEU A 82 -11.62 3.35 -10.25
N HIS A 83 -10.31 3.47 -10.28
CA HIS A 83 -9.67 4.77 -10.51
C HIS A 83 -10.05 5.38 -11.85
N ARG A 84 -10.08 4.59 -12.94
CA ARG A 84 -10.54 5.06 -14.26
C ARG A 84 -12.00 5.50 -14.26
N LEU A 85 -12.82 4.96 -13.37
CA LEU A 85 -14.22 5.39 -13.16
C LEU A 85 -14.34 6.63 -12.27
N GLY A 86 -13.22 7.22 -11.82
CA GLY A 86 -13.19 8.43 -10.98
C GLY A 86 -13.30 8.16 -9.48
N PHE A 87 -13.20 6.90 -9.03
CA PHE A 87 -13.11 6.59 -7.60
C PHE A 87 -11.71 6.85 -7.07
N GLU A 88 -11.62 7.51 -5.93
CA GLU A 88 -10.37 7.71 -5.23
C GLU A 88 -9.97 6.40 -4.52
N CYS A 89 -8.96 5.73 -5.03
CA CYS A 89 -8.43 4.49 -4.48
C CYS A 89 -6.91 4.38 -4.71
N PRO A 90 -6.18 3.65 -3.87
CA PRO A 90 -4.75 3.45 -4.06
C PRO A 90 -4.45 2.86 -5.44
N GLN A 91 -3.38 3.33 -6.07
CA GLN A 91 -2.96 2.83 -7.38
C GLN A 91 -1.67 1.99 -7.23
N PRO A 92 -1.60 0.83 -7.88
CA PRO A 92 -0.38 0.04 -7.88
C PRO A 92 0.70 0.73 -8.69
N VAL A 93 1.90 0.85 -8.10
CA VAL A 93 3.08 1.43 -8.72
C VAL A 93 3.93 0.30 -9.30
N PRO A 94 4.24 0.31 -10.61
CA PRO A 94 5.06 -0.72 -11.21
C PRO A 94 6.50 -0.64 -10.71
N SER A 95 7.11 -1.81 -10.53
CA SER A 95 8.54 -1.94 -10.25
C SER A 95 9.38 -1.53 -11.46
N ARG A 96 10.71 -1.44 -11.27
CA ARG A 96 11.66 -1.23 -12.39
C ARG A 96 11.57 -2.29 -13.50
N LYS A 97 11.01 -3.47 -13.18
CA LYS A 97 10.77 -4.57 -14.14
C LYS A 97 9.37 -4.51 -14.78
N GLY A 98 8.55 -3.52 -14.43
CA GLY A 98 7.19 -3.36 -14.94
C GLY A 98 6.14 -4.21 -14.24
N THR A 99 6.48 -5.02 -13.24
CA THR A 99 5.53 -5.83 -12.46
C THR A 99 5.02 -5.03 -11.27
N VAL A 100 3.76 -5.22 -10.91
CA VAL A 100 3.12 -4.55 -9.76
C VAL A 100 3.10 -5.41 -8.50
N VAL A 101 3.27 -6.72 -8.64
CA VAL A 101 3.41 -7.66 -7.54
C VAL A 101 4.76 -8.35 -7.66
N LEU A 102 5.54 -8.32 -6.60
CA LEU A 102 6.86 -8.94 -6.53
C LEU A 102 6.83 -10.06 -5.50
N LYS A 103 7.48 -11.18 -5.79
CA LYS A 103 7.76 -12.24 -4.80
C LYS A 103 9.13 -12.03 -4.21
N MET A 104 9.22 -12.09 -2.89
CA MET A 104 10.48 -11.94 -2.19
C MET A 104 10.58 -12.94 -1.03
N SER A 105 11.75 -13.55 -0.89
CA SER A 105 12.03 -14.41 0.24
C SER A 105 12.22 -13.59 1.53
N LYS A 106 12.14 -14.26 2.67
CA LYS A 106 12.41 -13.64 3.97
C LYS A 106 13.81 -13.03 4.03
N GLU A 107 14.79 -13.71 3.46
CA GLU A 107 16.19 -13.29 3.42
C GLU A 107 16.37 -12.02 2.61
N GLN A 108 15.75 -11.94 1.44
CA GLN A 108 15.74 -10.74 0.59
C GLN A 108 15.09 -9.55 1.31
N LEU A 109 13.98 -9.78 2.01
CA LEU A 109 13.31 -8.75 2.81
C LEU A 109 14.20 -8.24 3.94
N LEU A 110 14.83 -9.14 4.71
CA LEU A 110 15.64 -8.76 5.87
C LEU A 110 16.95 -8.04 5.49
N THR A 111 17.50 -8.34 4.32
CA THR A 111 18.74 -7.70 3.84
C THR A 111 18.47 -6.42 3.03
N GLY A 112 17.25 -6.27 2.52
CA GLY A 112 16.89 -5.23 1.56
C GLY A 112 17.59 -5.40 0.20
N ASP A 113 18.04 -6.62 -0.10
CA ASP A 113 18.74 -6.96 -1.34
C ASP A 113 17.91 -7.97 -2.15
N PRO A 114 17.30 -7.56 -3.28
CA PRO A 114 16.55 -8.45 -4.15
C PRO A 114 17.39 -9.58 -4.77
N GLY A 115 18.72 -9.42 -4.81
CA GLY A 115 19.67 -10.43 -5.30
C GLY A 115 20.11 -11.43 -4.23
N ALA A 116 19.70 -11.27 -2.98
CA ALA A 116 20.03 -12.23 -1.92
C ALA A 116 19.40 -13.60 -2.19
N ARG A 117 19.95 -14.63 -1.51
CA ARG A 117 19.55 -16.02 -1.70
C ARG A 117 18.02 -16.19 -1.56
N GLU A 118 17.44 -16.92 -2.51
CA GLU A 118 16.04 -17.34 -2.42
C GLU A 118 15.81 -18.29 -1.25
N GLY A 119 14.80 -17.99 -0.43
CA GLY A 119 14.36 -18.82 0.67
C GLY A 119 13.13 -19.64 0.27
N ARG A 120 12.77 -20.60 1.13
CA ARG A 120 11.58 -21.45 0.89
C ARG A 120 10.25 -20.71 1.06
N LYS A 121 10.26 -19.56 1.71
CA LYS A 121 9.08 -18.78 2.05
C LYS A 121 9.11 -17.45 1.33
N GLU A 122 8.09 -17.22 0.52
CA GLU A 122 7.96 -16.01 -0.27
C GLU A 122 6.80 -15.15 0.23
N PHE A 123 6.96 -13.86 0.10
CA PHE A 123 5.98 -12.83 0.44
C PHE A 123 5.70 -11.98 -0.79
N CYS A 124 4.44 -11.55 -0.94
CA CYS A 124 4.09 -10.59 -1.98
C CYS A 124 4.42 -9.17 -1.52
N VAL A 125 5.19 -8.46 -2.33
CA VAL A 125 5.57 -7.06 -2.09
C VAL A 125 4.94 -6.18 -3.17
N GLN A 126 4.27 -5.11 -2.74
CA GLN A 126 3.61 -4.14 -3.61
C GLN A 126 3.90 -2.73 -3.13
N LEU A 127 4.01 -1.79 -4.05
CA LEU A 127 3.98 -0.37 -3.77
C LEU A 127 2.67 0.20 -4.29
N LEU A 128 2.00 0.98 -3.46
CA LEU A 128 0.72 1.64 -3.79
C LEU A 128 0.87 3.13 -3.52
N THR A 129 0.15 3.96 -4.28
CA THR A 129 0.00 5.36 -3.90
C THR A 129 -0.74 5.45 -2.57
N PHE A 130 -0.37 6.40 -1.72
CA PHE A 130 -1.04 6.60 -0.44
C PHE A 130 -2.19 7.58 -0.59
N ILE A 131 -3.33 7.27 0.02
CA ILE A 131 -4.46 8.18 0.13
C ILE A 131 -4.41 8.77 1.53
N PRO A 132 -4.13 10.07 1.70
CA PRO A 132 -4.11 10.67 3.01
C PRO A 132 -5.52 10.71 3.63
N GLY A 133 -5.60 10.50 4.92
CA GLY A 133 -6.85 10.50 5.67
C GLY A 133 -6.69 9.90 7.06
N GLU A 134 -7.77 9.90 7.80
CA GLU A 134 -7.85 9.28 9.13
C GLU A 134 -8.60 7.97 9.05
N THR A 135 -8.27 7.03 9.93
CA THR A 135 -8.98 5.75 10.05
C THR A 135 -10.29 5.94 10.82
N LEU A 136 -11.29 5.09 10.55
CA LEU A 136 -12.60 5.20 11.20
C LEU A 136 -12.55 5.07 12.74
N ASP A 137 -11.53 4.41 13.26
CA ASP A 137 -11.31 4.25 14.71
C ASP A 137 -10.70 5.49 15.36
N SER A 138 -10.10 6.39 14.57
CA SER A 138 -9.50 7.64 15.05
C SER A 138 -10.45 8.84 15.05
N VAL A 139 -11.61 8.71 14.41
CA VAL A 139 -12.59 9.81 14.30
C VAL A 139 -13.85 9.55 15.12
N PRO A 140 -14.52 10.60 15.65
CA PRO A 140 -15.78 10.42 16.37
C PRO A 140 -16.84 9.77 15.49
N TYR A 141 -17.47 8.72 16.01
CA TYR A 141 -18.55 8.04 15.31
C TYR A 141 -19.79 8.92 15.22
N THR A 142 -20.21 9.26 14.01
CA THR A 142 -21.44 10.02 13.76
C THR A 142 -22.36 9.26 12.80
N THR A 143 -23.66 9.51 12.86
CA THR A 143 -24.63 8.91 11.91
C THR A 143 -24.29 9.22 10.47
N ARG A 144 -23.79 10.43 10.20
CA ARG A 144 -23.34 10.84 8.86
C ARG A 144 -22.12 10.03 8.40
N LEU A 145 -21.12 9.86 9.27
CA LEU A 145 -19.94 9.05 8.98
C LEU A 145 -20.32 7.60 8.69
N ALA A 146 -21.24 7.03 9.49
CA ALA A 146 -21.75 5.67 9.26
C ALA A 146 -22.47 5.55 7.90
N TYR A 147 -23.28 6.54 7.56
CA TYR A 147 -23.97 6.57 6.26
C TYR A 147 -22.99 6.63 5.09
N GLU A 148 -22.01 7.53 5.14
CA GLU A 148 -20.99 7.65 4.09
C GLU A 148 -20.14 6.38 3.99
N ALA A 149 -19.67 5.83 5.12
CA ALA A 149 -18.97 4.55 5.14
C ALA A 149 -19.83 3.43 4.53
N GLY A 150 -21.11 3.35 4.88
CA GLY A 150 -22.05 2.38 4.32
C GLY A 150 -22.27 2.50 2.81
N ARG A 151 -22.12 3.67 2.22
CA ARG A 151 -22.18 3.86 0.77
C ARG A 151 -20.97 3.27 0.05
N TYR A 152 -19.80 3.22 0.71
CA TYR A 152 -18.56 2.70 0.12
C TYR A 152 -18.36 1.19 0.38
N ILE A 153 -18.81 0.68 1.52
CA ILE A 153 -18.62 -0.73 1.93
C ILE A 153 -19.22 -1.75 0.93
N PRO A 154 -20.45 -1.59 0.38
CA PRO A 154 -21.03 -2.58 -0.54
C PRO A 154 -20.17 -2.80 -1.80
N TRP A 155 -19.47 -1.77 -2.24
CA TRP A 155 -18.57 -1.86 -3.38
C TRP A 155 -17.30 -2.65 -3.08
N GLN A 156 -16.82 -2.60 -1.83
CA GLN A 156 -15.61 -3.27 -1.38
C GLN A 156 -15.84 -4.75 -1.08
N HIS A 157 -16.98 -5.11 -0.49
CA HIS A 157 -17.30 -6.51 -0.19
C HIS A 157 -17.50 -7.36 -1.46
N GLY A 158 -17.98 -6.79 -2.55
CA GLY A 158 -18.06 -7.46 -3.83
C GLY A 158 -16.70 -7.76 -4.47
N CYS A 159 -15.63 -7.08 -4.03
CA CYS A 159 -14.29 -7.17 -4.60
C CYS A 159 -13.25 -7.87 -3.68
N GLY A 160 -13.63 -8.34 -2.49
CA GLY A 160 -12.70 -9.02 -1.57
C GLY A 160 -11.53 -8.16 -1.08
N ILE A 161 -11.67 -6.84 -1.13
CA ILE A 161 -10.60 -5.90 -0.76
C ILE A 161 -10.65 -5.67 0.76
N THR A 162 -9.97 -6.50 1.52
CA THR A 162 -9.72 -6.26 2.94
C THR A 162 -8.43 -5.46 3.11
N GLY A 163 -8.53 -4.17 3.30
CA GLY A 163 -7.41 -3.28 3.58
C GLY A 163 -7.90 -2.10 4.41
N VAL A 164 -7.02 -1.54 5.23
CA VAL A 164 -7.29 -0.28 5.94
C VAL A 164 -7.41 0.82 4.89
N TYR A 165 -8.63 1.20 4.55
CA TYR A 165 -8.88 2.30 3.64
C TYR A 165 -9.13 3.56 4.47
N ALA A 166 -8.33 4.58 4.24
CA ALA A 166 -8.64 5.91 4.69
C ALA A 166 -9.90 6.38 3.92
N ILE A 167 -11.01 6.53 4.62
CA ILE A 167 -12.14 7.26 4.06
C ILE A 167 -11.78 8.72 4.16
N ARG A 168 -11.43 9.34 3.04
CA ARG A 168 -11.20 10.78 2.99
C ARG A 168 -12.53 11.47 3.23
N TYR A 169 -12.75 11.95 4.44
CA TYR A 169 -13.80 12.90 4.71
C TYR A 169 -13.42 14.23 4.06
N CYS A 170 -13.86 14.43 2.83
CA CYS A 170 -13.66 15.69 2.12
C CYS A 170 -14.63 16.71 2.72
N SER A 171 -14.19 17.46 3.73
CA SER A 171 -14.94 18.57 4.34
C SER A 171 -15.15 19.76 3.39
N SER A 172 -14.59 19.73 2.18
CA SER A 172 -14.55 20.89 1.27
C SER A 172 -15.66 20.93 0.22
N ARG A 173 -16.62 20.00 0.22
CA ARG A 173 -17.67 19.99 -0.82
C ARG A 173 -19.12 19.92 -0.30
N LEU A 174 -19.41 20.47 0.85
CA LEU A 174 -20.82 20.65 1.22
C LEU A 174 -21.04 22.09 1.72
N PRO A 175 -21.92 22.87 1.07
CA PRO A 175 -22.42 24.09 1.67
C PRO A 175 -23.12 23.73 2.97
N LEU A 176 -22.83 24.51 4.01
CA LEU A 176 -23.60 24.51 5.25
C LEU A 176 -24.99 25.09 4.92
N GLU A 177 -26.01 24.27 4.86
CA GLU A 177 -27.39 24.64 5.10
C GLU A 177 -27.91 23.92 6.35
#